data_84d8648e7b35e03a9d6d4d8d6c4b8968
#
_entry.id   84d8648e7b35e03a9d6d4d8d6c4b8968
#
_cell.length_a   1.000
_cell.length_b   1.000
_cell.length_c   1.000
_cell.angle_alpha   90.00
_cell.angle_beta   90.00
_cell.angle_gamma   90.00
#
_symmetry.space_group_name_H-M   'P 1'
#
loop_
_entity.id
_entity.type
_entity.pdbx_description
1 polymer ?
#
loop_
_entity_poly.entity_id
_entity_poly.type
_entity_poly.pdbx_seq_one_letter_code
_entity_poly.pdbx_strand_id
1 'polypeptide(L)'
;MGALRATRKFTPFVMNWLFFSAMVEAALRVMGESDYDLTRVDYAVNMFESWYLGDGVYGDGPKFRWDYYNSFVIQPMYVDVLRTFADVGRSYDELLKQVEHRAGRYAAELEKNINADGSYPVIGRSITYRFGAFQLLSQAALEDFLPNELPPEQVRTALTACIRKVTEHPAMFDAQGWLQPGVYGCQPDLAEGYICVGSLY
;
A
#
# COMPACT_ATOMS: atom_id res chain seq x y z
N MET A 1 13.86 -18.14 6.21
CA MET A 1 13.27 -18.07 7.57
C MET A 1 14.13 -17.35 8.58
N GLY A 2 15.40 -17.69 8.78
CA GLY A 2 16.27 -17.03 9.77
C GLY A 2 16.35 -15.51 9.59
N ALA A 3 16.43 -15.00 8.35
CA ALA A 3 16.47 -13.56 8.07
C ALA A 3 15.18 -12.85 8.51
N LEU A 4 14.00 -13.43 8.26
CA LEU A 4 12.73 -12.85 8.70
C LEU A 4 12.68 -12.77 10.24
N ARG A 5 13.01 -13.85 10.94
CA ARG A 5 13.06 -13.84 12.41
C ARG A 5 14.06 -12.83 12.96
N ALA A 6 15.19 -12.64 12.29
CA ALA A 6 16.20 -11.66 12.70
C ALA A 6 15.70 -10.22 12.67
N THR A 7 14.66 -9.92 11.90
CA THR A 7 14.05 -8.57 11.86
C THR A 7 13.31 -8.23 13.15
N ARG A 8 12.88 -9.21 13.95
CA ARG A 8 12.19 -9.01 15.24
C ARG A 8 12.98 -8.18 16.25
N LYS A 9 14.30 -8.09 16.09
CA LYS A 9 15.16 -7.22 16.91
C LYS A 9 14.96 -5.72 16.65
N PHE A 10 14.39 -5.35 15.51
CA PHE A 10 14.11 -3.96 15.19
C PHE A 10 12.74 -3.54 15.73
N THR A 11 12.71 -2.42 16.42
CA THR A 11 11.46 -1.81 16.88
C THR A 11 10.92 -0.93 15.76
N PRO A 12 9.74 -1.21 15.20
CA PRO A 12 9.16 -0.37 14.17
C PRO A 12 8.75 0.99 14.75
N PHE A 13 8.87 2.06 13.98
CA PHE A 13 8.22 3.31 14.32
C PHE A 13 6.70 3.15 14.39
N VAL A 14 6.06 3.88 15.29
CA VAL A 14 4.61 3.85 15.53
C VAL A 14 3.90 4.66 14.44
N MET A 15 3.85 4.08 13.25
CA MET A 15 3.29 4.57 11.99
C MET A 15 3.10 3.38 11.03
N ASN A 16 3.03 3.60 9.71
CA ASN A 16 2.90 2.52 8.72
C ASN A 16 3.94 1.37 8.89
N TRP A 17 5.08 1.62 9.53
CA TRP A 17 6.10 0.59 9.79
C TRP A 17 5.60 -0.54 10.69
N LEU A 18 4.52 -0.35 11.44
CA LEU A 18 3.90 -1.43 12.22
C LEU A 18 3.42 -2.56 11.30
N PHE A 19 2.89 -2.23 10.11
CA PHE A 19 2.48 -3.27 9.17
C PHE A 19 3.64 -4.03 8.56
N PHE A 20 4.81 -3.44 8.37
CA PHE A 20 5.97 -4.22 7.95
C PHE A 20 6.34 -5.28 9.00
N SER A 21 6.22 -4.94 10.29
CA SER A 21 6.42 -5.92 11.37
C SER A 21 5.35 -7.02 11.36
N ALA A 22 4.07 -6.67 11.17
CA ALA A 22 2.98 -7.64 11.09
C ALA A 22 3.09 -8.53 9.83
N MET A 23 3.50 -7.97 8.70
CA MET A 23 3.71 -8.72 7.45
C MET A 23 4.83 -9.76 7.57
N VAL A 24 5.87 -9.52 8.37
CA VAL A 24 6.89 -10.55 8.67
C VAL A 24 6.25 -11.75 9.36
N GLU A 25 5.35 -11.52 10.31
CA GLU A 25 4.66 -12.60 11.02
C GLU A 25 3.65 -13.31 10.10
N ALA A 26 2.95 -12.56 9.25
CA ALA A 26 2.08 -13.13 8.22
C ALA A 26 2.86 -14.01 7.23
N ALA A 27 4.02 -13.54 6.77
CA ALA A 27 4.88 -14.32 5.90
C ALA A 27 5.37 -15.62 6.57
N LEU A 28 5.77 -15.58 7.83
CA LEU A 28 6.16 -16.78 8.58
C LEU A 28 5.00 -17.78 8.64
N ARG A 29 3.79 -17.33 8.93
CA ARG A 29 2.59 -18.19 8.95
C ARG A 29 2.32 -18.84 7.59
N VAL A 30 2.30 -18.04 6.51
CA VAL A 30 2.06 -18.55 5.14
C VAL A 30 3.12 -19.59 4.74
N MET A 31 4.34 -19.45 5.23
CA MET A 31 5.44 -20.42 5.02
C MET A 31 5.36 -21.65 5.92
N GLY A 32 4.30 -21.81 6.72
CA GLY A 32 4.06 -22.96 7.58
C GLY A 32 4.83 -22.94 8.90
N GLU A 33 5.42 -21.81 9.28
CA GLU A 33 6.10 -21.66 10.57
C GLU A 33 5.07 -21.44 11.68
N SER A 34 5.28 -22.07 12.83
CA SER A 34 4.35 -22.00 13.97
C SER A 34 4.71 -20.93 15.00
N ASP A 35 5.89 -20.35 14.89
CA ASP A 35 6.44 -19.39 15.87
C ASP A 35 6.20 -17.92 15.50
N TYR A 36 5.17 -17.64 14.68
CA TYR A 36 4.76 -16.26 14.41
C TYR A 36 4.25 -15.57 15.69
N ASP A 37 4.51 -14.26 15.80
CA ASP A 37 4.18 -13.46 16.98
C ASP A 37 2.90 -12.64 16.77
N LEU A 38 1.78 -13.16 17.30
CA LEU A 38 0.48 -12.47 17.23
C LEU A 38 0.47 -11.13 17.96
N THR A 39 1.34 -10.90 18.95
CA THR A 39 1.38 -9.63 19.68
C THR A 39 1.77 -8.48 18.75
N ARG A 40 2.65 -8.74 17.77
CA ARG A 40 3.03 -7.76 16.75
C ARG A 40 1.90 -7.46 15.80
N VAL A 41 1.12 -8.48 15.43
CA VAL A 41 -0.07 -8.34 14.60
C VAL A 41 -1.14 -7.54 15.34
N ASP A 42 -1.50 -7.96 16.56
CA ASP A 42 -2.48 -7.26 17.40
C ASP A 42 -2.11 -5.79 17.61
N TYR A 43 -0.82 -5.51 17.85
CA TYR A 43 -0.38 -4.14 18.07
C TYR A 43 -0.59 -3.27 16.82
N ALA A 44 -0.20 -3.76 15.65
CA ALA A 44 -0.43 -3.04 14.40
C ALA A 44 -1.92 -2.81 14.15
N VAL A 45 -2.73 -3.85 14.27
CA VAL A 45 -4.18 -3.81 14.06
C VAL A 45 -4.83 -2.79 15.00
N ASN A 46 -4.59 -2.88 16.31
CA ASN A 46 -5.18 -1.98 17.30
C ASN A 46 -4.79 -0.52 17.10
N MET A 47 -3.53 -0.26 16.71
CA MET A 47 -3.09 1.09 16.44
C MET A 47 -3.79 1.67 15.22
N PHE A 48 -3.91 0.92 14.12
CA PHE A 48 -4.56 1.41 12.92
C PHE A 48 -6.08 1.55 13.08
N GLU A 49 -6.75 0.68 13.85
CA GLU A 49 -8.15 0.92 14.22
C GLU A 49 -8.33 2.25 14.99
N SER A 50 -7.38 2.61 15.87
CA SER A 50 -7.41 3.89 16.57
C SER A 50 -7.12 5.12 15.68
N TRP A 51 -6.51 4.91 14.52
CA TRP A 51 -6.16 5.98 13.56
C TRP A 51 -7.11 6.04 12.35
N TYR A 52 -8.22 5.29 12.38
CA TYR A 52 -9.24 5.39 11.35
C TYR A 52 -9.93 6.75 11.40
N LEU A 53 -9.94 7.47 10.28
CA LEU A 53 -10.44 8.86 10.19
C LEU A 53 -11.85 8.96 9.58
N GLY A 54 -12.38 7.86 9.07
CA GLY A 54 -13.63 7.83 8.31
C GLY A 54 -13.40 7.78 6.79
N ASP A 55 -14.45 7.53 6.02
CA ASP A 55 -14.46 7.49 4.56
C ASP A 55 -13.35 6.61 3.92
N GLY A 56 -12.94 5.55 4.61
CA GLY A 56 -11.90 4.66 4.14
C GLY A 56 -10.46 5.18 4.35
N VAL A 57 -10.28 6.26 5.11
CA VAL A 57 -8.97 6.89 5.32
C VAL A 57 -8.41 6.56 6.69
N TYR A 58 -7.12 6.27 6.74
CA TYR A 58 -6.35 6.09 7.97
C TYR A 58 -5.30 7.18 8.14
N GLY A 59 -5.07 7.63 9.36
CA GLY A 59 -3.88 8.41 9.70
C GLY A 59 -2.63 7.54 9.67
N ASP A 60 -1.48 8.12 9.34
CA ASP A 60 -0.19 7.45 9.40
C ASP A 60 0.51 7.76 10.72
N GLY A 61 -0.02 7.22 11.81
CA GLY A 61 0.46 7.44 13.16
C GLY A 61 -0.49 8.31 14.01
N PRO A 62 -0.07 8.65 15.25
CA PRO A 62 -0.92 9.34 16.23
C PRO A 62 -1.25 10.80 15.87
N LYS A 63 -0.49 11.40 14.96
CA LYS A 63 -0.76 12.75 14.43
C LYS A 63 -1.36 12.63 13.04
N PHE A 64 -2.31 13.50 12.72
CA PHE A 64 -2.88 13.52 11.38
C PHE A 64 -1.78 13.62 10.32
N ARG A 65 -1.74 12.60 9.47
CA ARG A 65 -0.92 12.55 8.26
C ARG A 65 -1.68 11.71 7.24
N TRP A 66 -1.96 12.29 6.09
CA TRP A 66 -2.61 11.61 4.99
C TRP A 66 -1.83 11.85 3.70
N ASP A 67 -1.49 10.76 3.03
CA ASP A 67 -0.83 10.72 1.74
C ASP A 67 -1.08 9.34 1.08
N TYR A 68 -0.41 9.07 -0.01
CA TYR A 68 -0.54 7.80 -0.73
C TYR A 68 -0.06 6.56 0.03
N TYR A 69 0.55 6.69 1.19
CA TYR A 69 0.82 5.53 2.05
C TYR A 69 -0.45 4.80 2.49
N ASN A 70 -1.61 5.46 2.48
CA ASN A 70 -2.90 4.80 2.67
C ASN A 70 -3.14 3.67 1.66
N SER A 71 -2.86 3.94 0.37
CA SER A 71 -3.08 2.98 -0.71
C SER A 71 -1.85 2.17 -1.08
N PHE A 72 -0.66 2.64 -0.71
CA PHE A 72 0.59 2.01 -1.08
C PHE A 72 1.08 0.99 -0.04
N VAL A 73 0.87 1.24 1.24
CA VAL A 73 1.35 0.40 2.34
C VAL A 73 0.22 0.02 3.29
N ILE A 74 -0.47 1.01 3.88
CA ILE A 74 -1.34 0.80 5.04
C ILE A 74 -2.45 -0.18 4.72
N GLN A 75 -3.33 0.15 3.81
CA GLN A 75 -4.52 -0.65 3.54
C GLN A 75 -4.21 -1.98 2.84
N PRO A 76 -3.30 -2.05 1.84
CA PRO A 76 -2.91 -3.32 1.25
C PRO A 76 -2.38 -4.32 2.28
N MET A 77 -1.43 -3.88 3.10
CA MET A 77 -0.86 -4.76 4.13
C MET A 77 -1.88 -5.09 5.23
N TYR A 78 -2.80 -4.18 5.54
CA TYR A 78 -3.86 -4.43 6.53
C TYR A 78 -4.77 -5.56 6.08
N VAL A 79 -5.24 -5.52 4.83
CA VAL A 79 -6.06 -6.59 4.23
C VAL A 79 -5.29 -7.91 4.23
N ASP A 80 -4.04 -7.93 3.76
CA ASP A 80 -3.21 -9.14 3.70
C ASP A 80 -2.97 -9.77 5.09
N VAL A 81 -2.67 -8.94 6.07
CA VAL A 81 -2.48 -9.38 7.47
C VAL A 81 -3.75 -9.99 8.01
N LEU A 82 -4.89 -9.30 7.90
CA LEU A 82 -6.16 -9.82 8.42
C LEU A 82 -6.60 -11.11 7.73
N ARG A 83 -6.44 -11.22 6.40
CA ARG A 83 -6.72 -12.46 5.67
C ARG A 83 -5.85 -13.61 6.13
N THR A 84 -4.57 -13.33 6.34
CA THR A 84 -3.63 -14.34 6.80
C THR A 84 -4.01 -14.91 8.18
N PHE A 85 -4.61 -14.10 9.04
CA PHE A 85 -4.94 -14.48 10.41
C PHE A 85 -6.43 -14.64 10.69
N ALA A 86 -7.29 -14.64 9.68
CA ALA A 86 -8.76 -14.67 9.82
C ALA A 86 -9.28 -15.85 10.66
N ASP A 87 -8.59 -16.99 10.65
CA ASP A 87 -8.97 -18.23 11.33
C ASP A 87 -8.40 -18.39 12.74
N VAL A 88 -7.64 -17.41 13.29
CA VAL A 88 -7.05 -17.55 14.64
C VAL A 88 -7.96 -17.15 15.80
N GLY A 89 -9.26 -16.92 15.55
CA GLY A 89 -10.26 -16.76 16.62
C GLY A 89 -10.21 -15.45 17.40
N ARG A 90 -9.67 -14.38 16.81
CA ARG A 90 -9.58 -13.04 17.41
C ARG A 90 -10.49 -12.00 16.75
N SER A 91 -11.58 -12.43 16.14
CA SER A 91 -12.50 -11.58 15.36
C SER A 91 -11.82 -10.86 14.17
N TYR A 92 -10.69 -11.38 13.70
CA TYR A 92 -10.02 -10.82 12.52
C TYR A 92 -10.83 -10.99 11.23
N ASP A 93 -11.64 -12.04 11.14
CA ASP A 93 -12.57 -12.27 10.03
C ASP A 93 -13.68 -11.22 9.94
N GLU A 94 -14.21 -10.79 11.09
CA GLU A 94 -15.19 -9.71 11.17
C GLU A 94 -14.54 -8.35 10.84
N LEU A 95 -13.36 -8.11 11.38
CA LEU A 95 -12.60 -6.89 11.11
C LEU A 95 -12.16 -6.83 9.65
N LEU A 96 -11.77 -7.96 9.04
CA LEU A 96 -11.41 -8.04 7.62
C LEU A 96 -12.54 -7.50 6.74
N LYS A 97 -13.78 -7.94 6.96
CA LYS A 97 -14.94 -7.44 6.20
C LYS A 97 -15.12 -5.93 6.30
N GLN A 98 -14.89 -5.38 7.50
CA GLN A 98 -14.95 -3.93 7.71
C GLN A 98 -13.81 -3.21 6.99
N VAL A 99 -12.59 -3.75 7.08
CA VAL A 99 -11.41 -3.17 6.44
C VAL A 99 -11.52 -3.24 4.92
N GLU A 100 -11.98 -4.36 4.36
CA GLU A 100 -12.25 -4.48 2.91
C GLU A 100 -13.32 -3.48 2.44
N HIS A 101 -14.39 -3.30 3.20
CA HIS A 101 -15.40 -2.28 2.88
C HIS A 101 -14.82 -0.86 2.90
N ARG A 102 -14.01 -0.51 3.91
CA ARG A 102 -13.31 0.78 4.00
C ARG A 102 -12.32 0.96 2.85
N ALA A 103 -11.57 -0.10 2.54
CA ALA A 103 -10.60 -0.12 1.46
C ALA A 103 -11.26 0.04 0.08
N GLY A 104 -12.37 -0.64 -0.16
CA GLY A 104 -13.18 -0.48 -1.38
C GLY A 104 -13.71 0.95 -1.52
N ARG A 105 -14.17 1.55 -0.44
CA ARG A 105 -14.60 2.95 -0.41
C ARG A 105 -13.45 3.89 -0.83
N TYR A 106 -12.25 3.69 -0.27
CA TYR A 106 -11.10 4.50 -0.61
C TYR A 106 -10.57 4.23 -2.03
N ALA A 107 -10.64 2.98 -2.49
CA ALA A 107 -10.27 2.62 -3.86
C ALA A 107 -11.10 3.38 -4.90
N ALA A 108 -12.41 3.59 -4.65
CA ALA A 108 -13.25 4.39 -5.53
C ALA A 108 -12.84 5.87 -5.58
N GLU A 109 -12.35 6.43 -4.48
CA GLU A 109 -11.80 7.79 -4.49
C GLU A 109 -10.45 7.86 -5.21
N LEU A 110 -9.64 6.83 -5.09
CA LEU A 110 -8.36 6.75 -5.82
C LEU A 110 -8.57 6.70 -7.33
N GLU A 111 -9.58 5.95 -7.80
CA GLU A 111 -9.89 5.87 -9.24
C GLU A 111 -10.25 7.25 -9.81
N LYS A 112 -11.06 8.04 -9.10
CA LYS A 112 -11.46 9.38 -9.49
C LYS A 112 -10.28 10.38 -9.58
N ASN A 113 -9.16 10.08 -8.93
CA ASN A 113 -7.95 10.90 -9.03
C ASN A 113 -7.16 10.67 -10.31
N ILE A 114 -7.48 9.63 -11.08
CA ILE A 114 -6.80 9.36 -12.35
C ILE A 114 -7.54 10.07 -13.48
N ASN A 115 -6.87 11.02 -14.12
CA ASN A 115 -7.40 11.71 -15.29
C ASN A 115 -7.44 10.79 -16.52
N ALA A 116 -8.20 11.15 -17.53
CA ALA A 116 -8.33 10.39 -18.77
C ALA A 116 -7.00 10.20 -19.51
N ASP A 117 -6.03 11.10 -19.32
CA ASP A 117 -4.67 10.99 -19.88
C ASP A 117 -3.69 10.19 -18.99
N GLY A 118 -4.17 9.63 -17.88
CA GLY A 118 -3.38 8.89 -16.90
C GLY A 118 -2.61 9.73 -15.90
N SER A 119 -2.71 11.06 -15.96
CA SER A 119 -2.13 11.92 -14.93
C SER A 119 -2.95 11.87 -13.63
N TYR A 120 -2.29 12.16 -12.51
CA TYR A 120 -2.91 12.15 -11.18
C TYR A 120 -2.26 13.19 -10.27
N PRO A 121 -2.93 13.64 -9.19
CA PRO A 121 -2.35 14.56 -8.23
C PRO A 121 -1.14 13.95 -7.53
N VAL A 122 -0.04 14.70 -7.45
CA VAL A 122 1.15 14.30 -6.70
C VAL A 122 1.03 14.82 -5.28
N ILE A 123 0.76 13.93 -4.33
CA ILE A 123 0.42 14.29 -2.95
C ILE A 123 1.36 13.61 -1.96
N GLY A 124 1.85 14.38 -0.98
CA GLY A 124 2.62 13.88 0.14
C GLY A 124 4.08 13.60 -0.20
N ARG A 125 4.64 12.62 0.50
CA ARG A 125 6.02 12.15 0.38
C ARG A 125 6.12 10.93 -0.53
N SER A 126 7.35 10.55 -0.88
CA SER A 126 7.65 9.36 -1.68
C SER A 126 6.91 9.33 -3.02
N ILE A 127 6.72 10.51 -3.59
CA ILE A 127 5.93 10.71 -4.82
C ILE A 127 6.53 9.98 -6.03
N THR A 128 7.80 9.64 -5.97
CA THR A 128 8.49 8.84 -6.99
C THR A 128 8.05 7.37 -7.02
N TYR A 129 7.17 6.94 -6.11
CA TYR A 129 6.52 5.62 -6.19
C TYR A 129 5.53 5.51 -7.36
N ARG A 130 5.23 6.63 -8.00
CA ARG A 130 4.45 6.70 -9.26
C ARG A 130 3.11 6.00 -9.13
N PHE A 131 2.79 5.13 -10.07
CA PHE A 131 1.55 4.34 -10.08
C PHE A 131 1.43 3.36 -8.88
N GLY A 132 2.47 3.15 -8.08
CA GLY A 132 2.37 2.49 -6.78
C GLY A 132 1.37 3.18 -5.84
N ALA A 133 1.12 4.49 -6.04
CA ALA A 133 0.05 5.22 -5.36
C ALA A 133 -1.34 4.56 -5.50
N PHE A 134 -1.54 3.71 -6.50
CA PHE A 134 -2.80 3.03 -6.80
C PHE A 134 -2.77 1.52 -6.48
N GLN A 135 -1.84 1.06 -5.66
CA GLN A 135 -1.73 -0.36 -5.28
C GLN A 135 -3.02 -0.89 -4.68
N LEU A 136 -3.65 -0.14 -3.76
CA LEU A 136 -4.93 -0.56 -3.17
C LEU A 136 -6.03 -0.71 -4.21
N LEU A 137 -6.11 0.23 -5.18
CA LEU A 137 -7.09 0.16 -6.25
C LEU A 137 -6.91 -1.12 -7.08
N SER A 138 -5.66 -1.47 -7.36
CA SER A 138 -5.32 -2.72 -8.07
C SER A 138 -5.68 -3.96 -7.24
N GLN A 139 -5.36 -3.96 -5.94
CA GLN A 139 -5.68 -5.06 -5.03
C GLN A 139 -7.19 -5.24 -4.91
N ALA A 140 -7.95 -4.16 -4.73
CA ALA A 140 -9.40 -4.21 -4.62
C ALA A 140 -10.07 -4.83 -5.85
N ALA A 141 -9.53 -4.54 -7.05
CA ALA A 141 -10.00 -5.13 -8.29
C ALA A 141 -9.60 -6.61 -8.44
N LEU A 142 -8.41 -6.98 -7.97
CA LEU A 142 -7.90 -8.35 -8.06
C LEU A 142 -8.59 -9.29 -7.07
N GLU A 143 -8.92 -8.79 -5.90
CA GLU A 143 -9.40 -9.56 -4.75
C GLU A 143 -10.89 -9.38 -4.46
N ASP A 144 -11.60 -8.74 -5.40
CA ASP A 144 -13.07 -8.65 -5.47
C ASP A 144 -13.73 -7.92 -4.29
N PHE A 145 -13.11 -6.82 -3.81
CA PHE A 145 -13.71 -5.94 -2.80
C PHE A 145 -13.94 -4.50 -3.28
N LEU A 146 -14.00 -4.28 -4.61
CA LEU A 146 -14.48 -3.02 -5.17
C LEU A 146 -15.95 -2.77 -4.83
N PRO A 147 -16.38 -1.52 -4.67
CA PRO A 147 -17.80 -1.22 -4.55
C PRO A 147 -18.53 -1.48 -5.89
N ASN A 148 -19.81 -1.82 -5.81
CA ASN A 148 -20.63 -2.25 -6.96
C ASN A 148 -20.65 -1.24 -8.12
N GLU A 149 -20.51 0.06 -7.82
CA GLU A 149 -20.51 1.14 -8.81
C GLU A 149 -19.18 1.29 -9.57
N LEU A 150 -18.13 0.58 -9.16
CA LEU A 150 -16.81 0.64 -9.79
C LEU A 150 -16.43 -0.71 -10.41
N PRO A 151 -16.71 -0.92 -11.70
CA PRO A 151 -16.40 -2.21 -12.33
C PRO A 151 -14.89 -2.38 -12.56
N PRO A 152 -14.36 -3.63 -12.44
CA PRO A 152 -12.93 -3.92 -12.61
C PRO A 152 -12.34 -3.47 -13.95
N GLU A 153 -13.15 -3.43 -15.00
CA GLU A 153 -12.73 -2.98 -16.33
C GLU A 153 -12.40 -1.49 -16.36
N GLN A 154 -13.15 -0.68 -15.62
CA GLN A 154 -12.88 0.75 -15.44
C GLN A 154 -11.55 0.94 -14.71
N VAL A 155 -11.35 0.22 -13.61
CA VAL A 155 -10.10 0.24 -12.84
C VAL A 155 -8.92 -0.14 -13.72
N ARG A 156 -9.02 -1.24 -14.48
CA ARG A 156 -7.96 -1.66 -15.42
C ARG A 156 -7.64 -0.59 -16.45
N THR A 157 -8.66 0.07 -16.99
CA THR A 157 -8.48 1.16 -17.98
C THR A 157 -7.74 2.33 -17.36
N ALA A 158 -8.16 2.79 -16.18
CA ALA A 158 -7.54 3.89 -15.46
C ALA A 158 -6.07 3.59 -15.09
N LEU A 159 -5.81 2.42 -14.51
CA LEU A 159 -4.46 1.98 -14.15
C LEU A 159 -3.55 1.85 -15.37
N THR A 160 -4.07 1.32 -16.48
CA THR A 160 -3.30 1.20 -17.73
C THR A 160 -2.92 2.58 -18.25
N ALA A 161 -3.83 3.55 -18.23
CA ALA A 161 -3.54 4.93 -18.63
C ALA A 161 -2.46 5.55 -17.73
N CYS A 162 -2.56 5.36 -16.41
CA CYS A 162 -1.58 5.85 -15.44
C CYS A 162 -0.18 5.22 -15.66
N ILE A 163 -0.10 3.90 -15.82
CA ILE A 163 1.17 3.21 -16.07
C ILE A 163 1.81 3.69 -17.37
N ARG A 164 1.05 3.79 -18.45
CA ARG A 164 1.55 4.28 -19.74
C ARG A 164 2.03 5.71 -19.65
N LYS A 165 1.25 6.60 -19.01
CA LYS A 165 1.64 8.02 -18.82
C LYS A 165 3.03 8.15 -18.20
N VAL A 166 3.34 7.30 -17.23
CA VAL A 166 4.62 7.31 -16.52
C VAL A 166 5.71 6.63 -17.39
N THR A 167 5.47 5.40 -17.84
CA THR A 167 6.50 4.56 -18.47
C THR A 167 6.86 4.96 -19.91
N GLU A 168 5.92 5.57 -20.63
CA GLU A 168 6.16 6.05 -21.99
C GLU A 168 6.80 7.44 -22.04
N HIS A 169 7.06 8.07 -20.88
CA HIS A 169 7.75 9.36 -20.86
C HIS A 169 9.21 9.19 -21.32
N PRO A 170 9.70 9.98 -22.30
CA PRO A 170 10.99 9.76 -22.94
C PRO A 170 12.21 9.74 -21.99
N ALA A 171 12.13 10.46 -20.88
CA ALA A 171 13.20 10.54 -19.89
C ALA A 171 12.96 9.66 -18.64
N MET A 172 12.02 8.70 -18.72
CA MET A 172 11.76 7.80 -17.58
C MET A 172 12.84 6.73 -17.42
N PHE A 173 13.46 6.34 -18.52
CA PHE A 173 14.56 5.38 -18.54
C PHE A 173 15.80 6.04 -19.15
N ASP A 174 16.98 5.71 -18.63
CA ASP A 174 18.24 6.13 -19.23
C ASP A 174 18.59 5.30 -20.48
N ALA A 175 19.73 5.62 -21.10
CA ALA A 175 20.19 4.93 -22.31
C ALA A 175 20.49 3.43 -22.09
N GLN A 176 20.67 3.00 -20.84
CA GLN A 176 20.90 1.61 -20.44
C GLN A 176 19.60 0.90 -20.04
N GLY A 177 18.44 1.59 -20.03
CA GLY A 177 17.16 1.05 -19.64
C GLY A 177 16.89 1.08 -18.12
N TRP A 178 17.68 1.84 -17.36
CA TRP A 178 17.43 2.00 -15.92
C TRP A 178 16.39 3.08 -15.65
N LEU A 179 15.45 2.74 -14.77
CA LEU A 179 14.40 3.65 -14.33
C LEU A 179 15.01 4.85 -13.60
N GLN A 180 14.61 6.05 -13.99
CA GLN A 180 15.12 7.28 -13.40
C GLN A 180 14.25 7.75 -12.22
N PRO A 181 14.81 8.37 -11.18
CA PRO A 181 14.03 8.93 -10.08
C PRO A 181 13.17 10.10 -10.57
N GLY A 182 11.90 10.07 -10.25
CA GLY A 182 10.93 11.10 -10.66
C GLY A 182 9.52 10.54 -10.83
N VAL A 183 8.56 11.41 -11.07
CA VAL A 183 7.18 11.02 -11.40
C VAL A 183 7.02 10.90 -12.92
N TYR A 184 7.43 11.93 -13.64
CA TYR A 184 7.40 11.98 -15.10
C TYR A 184 8.80 12.35 -15.62
N GLY A 185 9.59 11.35 -15.92
CA GLY A 185 10.98 11.52 -16.36
C GLY A 185 11.98 11.63 -15.20
N CYS A 186 13.19 12.07 -15.50
CA CYS A 186 14.25 12.23 -14.51
C CYS A 186 14.06 13.53 -13.72
N GLN A 187 13.66 13.40 -12.47
CA GLN A 187 13.37 14.51 -11.54
C GLN A 187 14.00 14.20 -10.18
N PRO A 188 15.34 14.18 -10.07
CA PRO A 188 16.03 13.74 -8.86
C PRO A 188 15.72 14.60 -7.64
N ASP A 189 15.37 15.87 -7.83
CA ASP A 189 15.01 16.77 -6.73
C ASP A 189 13.69 16.40 -6.02
N LEU A 190 12.87 15.55 -6.66
CA LEU A 190 11.65 15.02 -6.06
C LEU A 190 11.89 13.73 -5.26
N ALA A 191 13.08 13.14 -5.37
CA ALA A 191 13.41 11.91 -4.69
C ALA A 191 13.70 12.17 -3.21
N GLU A 192 13.07 11.38 -2.35
CA GLU A 192 13.46 11.32 -0.95
C GLU A 192 14.88 10.75 -0.82
N GLY A 193 15.59 11.08 0.26
CA GLY A 193 16.99 10.67 0.43
C GLY A 193 17.25 9.15 0.46
N TYR A 194 16.21 8.34 0.54
CA TYR A 194 16.28 6.88 0.46
C TYR A 194 15.96 6.32 -0.93
N ILE A 195 15.58 7.16 -1.88
CA ILE A 195 15.28 6.77 -3.27
C ILE A 195 16.48 7.08 -4.15
N CYS A 196 16.95 6.11 -4.88
CA CYS A 196 18.08 6.23 -5.82
C CYS A 196 17.78 5.47 -7.12
N VAL A 197 18.66 5.62 -8.10
CA VAL A 197 18.54 4.96 -9.44
C VAL A 197 18.38 3.44 -9.32
N GLY A 198 18.97 2.80 -8.33
CA GLY A 198 18.81 1.35 -8.10
C GLY A 198 17.57 0.96 -7.29
N SER A 199 16.74 1.91 -6.91
CA SER A 199 15.51 1.67 -6.15
C SER A 199 14.41 1.12 -7.06
N LEU A 200 13.57 0.24 -6.54
CA LEU A 200 12.38 -0.26 -7.24
C LEU A 200 11.25 0.79 -7.31
N TYR A 201 11.44 1.93 -6.71
CA TYR A 201 10.45 3.00 -6.59
C TYR A 201 10.69 4.10 -7.61
#